data_24270b5f28941095f18ed9eaf1efad25
#
_entry.id   24270b5f28941095f18ed9eaf1efad25
#
_cell.length_a   1.000
_cell.length_b   1.000
_cell.length_c   1.000
_cell.angle_alpha   90.00
_cell.angle_beta   90.00
_cell.angle_gamma   90.00
#
_symmetry.space_group_name_H-M   'P 1'
#
loop_
_entity.id
_entity.type
_entity.pdbx_description
1 polymer ?
#
loop_
_entity_poly.entity_id
_entity_poly.type
_entity_poly.pdbx_seq_one_letter_code
_entity_poly.pdbx_strand_id
1 'polypeptide(L)'
;ITSKIAPGEKASSSIGNMYSASVFMSLLSMLNYHFDNDTEIRNQKVGFISYGSGSKAKIFQGEIQTNWKEKIKTSKLFETLNKRKEISFNEYQDLHKSKKISPLSNHSIRFSHTDDSTNSKGYRRYKI
;
A
#
# COMPACT_ATOMS: atom_id res chain seq x y z
N ILE A 1 -9.31 20.67 9.43
CA ILE A 1 -9.60 19.59 8.45
C ILE A 1 -8.29 18.97 7.97
N THR A 2 -7.32 19.77 7.50
CA THR A 2 -6.04 19.28 6.94
C THR A 2 -5.29 18.36 7.92
N SER A 3 -5.22 18.68 9.20
CA SER A 3 -4.52 17.86 10.20
C SER A 3 -5.12 16.46 10.38
N LYS A 4 -6.38 16.26 10.04
CA LYS A 4 -7.06 14.96 10.11
C LYS A 4 -6.90 14.14 8.84
N ILE A 5 -6.66 14.78 7.70
CA ILE A 5 -6.56 14.12 6.39
C ILE A 5 -5.10 13.81 6.05
N ALA A 6 -4.18 14.72 6.35
CA ALA A 6 -2.75 14.60 6.00
C ALA A 6 -2.09 13.25 6.39
N PRO A 7 -2.37 12.64 7.57
CA PRO A 7 -1.82 11.32 7.88
C PRO A 7 -2.19 10.24 6.86
N GLY A 8 -3.43 10.28 6.34
CA GLY A 8 -3.89 9.34 5.32
C GLY A 8 -3.26 9.57 3.95
N GLU A 9 -2.96 10.81 3.60
CA GLU A 9 -2.40 11.17 2.28
C GLU A 9 -0.89 10.94 2.17
N LYS A 10 -0.18 10.85 3.29
CA LYS A 10 1.28 10.82 3.34
C LYS A 10 1.91 9.70 2.50
N ALA A 11 1.41 8.47 2.57
CA ALA A 11 1.93 7.37 1.76
C ALA A 11 1.54 7.51 0.29
N SER A 12 0.29 7.89 0.01
CA SER A 12 -0.23 8.03 -1.35
C SER A 12 0.52 9.11 -2.14
N SER A 13 0.92 10.20 -1.50
CA SER A 13 1.74 11.25 -2.13
C SER A 13 3.11 10.74 -2.59
N SER A 14 3.60 9.67 -2.00
CA SER A 14 4.90 9.06 -2.35
C SER A 14 4.79 7.87 -3.31
N ILE A 15 3.61 7.32 -3.52
CA ILE A 15 3.40 6.10 -4.34
C ILE A 15 2.70 6.45 -5.65
N GLY A 16 1.76 7.39 -5.63
CA GLY A 16 0.91 7.73 -6.75
C GLY A 16 -0.40 6.94 -6.78
N ASN A 17 -1.04 6.88 -7.94
CA ASN A 17 -2.36 6.30 -8.10
C ASN A 17 -2.35 4.76 -7.95
N MET A 18 -3.17 4.26 -7.05
CA MET A 18 -3.39 2.83 -6.80
C MET A 18 -4.84 2.40 -7.08
N TYR A 19 -5.60 3.24 -7.75
CA TYR A 19 -7.02 3.01 -8.05
C TYR A 19 -7.84 2.63 -6.80
N SER A 20 -8.57 1.53 -6.81
CA SER A 20 -9.40 1.08 -5.69
C SER A 20 -8.61 0.74 -4.41
N ALA A 21 -7.30 0.49 -4.52
CA ALA A 21 -6.45 0.27 -3.36
C ALA A 21 -6.10 1.56 -2.60
N SER A 22 -6.29 2.74 -3.21
CA SER A 22 -5.91 4.03 -2.62
C SER A 22 -6.59 4.30 -1.27
N VAL A 23 -7.87 3.93 -1.12
CA VAL A 23 -8.60 4.13 0.14
C VAL A 23 -8.02 3.30 1.28
N PHE A 24 -7.59 2.07 0.99
CA PHE A 24 -6.96 1.19 1.99
C PHE A 24 -5.51 1.60 2.27
N MET A 25 -4.80 2.11 1.27
CA MET A 25 -3.48 2.71 1.49
C MET A 25 -3.56 3.94 2.38
N SER A 26 -4.59 4.77 2.21
CA SER A 26 -4.82 5.92 3.10
C SER A 26 -5.09 5.49 4.54
N LEU A 27 -5.86 4.42 4.75
CA LEU A 27 -6.03 3.83 6.08
C LEU A 27 -4.70 3.35 6.66
N LEU A 28 -3.95 2.58 5.89
CA LEU A 28 -2.65 2.05 6.31
C LEU A 28 -1.65 3.17 6.63
N SER A 29 -1.63 4.22 5.81
CA SER A 29 -0.82 5.43 6.03
C SER A 29 -1.17 6.12 7.35
N MET A 30 -2.46 6.33 7.61
CA MET A 30 -2.94 6.95 8.85
C MET A 30 -2.55 6.11 10.08
N LEU A 31 -2.76 4.80 10.03
CA LEU A 31 -2.42 3.91 11.13
C LEU A 31 -0.90 3.90 11.42
N ASN A 32 -0.06 3.78 10.38
CA ASN A 32 1.40 3.86 10.56
C ASN A 32 1.84 5.23 11.08
N TYR A 33 1.25 6.32 10.57
CA TYR A 33 1.57 7.67 11.06
C TYR A 33 1.32 7.81 12.55
N HIS A 34 0.15 7.38 13.03
CA HIS A 34 -0.19 7.46 14.45
C HIS A 34 0.63 6.49 15.30
N PHE A 35 0.99 5.33 14.76
CA PHE A 35 1.88 4.38 15.41
C PHE A 35 3.29 4.96 15.60
N ASP A 36 3.88 5.52 14.54
CA ASP A 36 5.23 6.09 14.55
C ASP A 36 5.35 7.34 15.44
N ASN A 37 4.24 8.07 15.64
CA ASN A 37 4.16 9.24 16.51
C ASN A 37 3.62 8.91 17.92
N ASP A 38 3.47 7.65 18.26
CA ASP A 38 2.89 7.15 19.52
C ASP A 38 1.56 7.81 19.91
N THR A 39 0.76 8.16 18.93
CA THR A 39 -0.55 8.79 19.14
C THR A 39 -1.62 7.74 19.37
N GLU A 40 -2.39 7.85 20.43
CA GLU A 40 -3.49 6.92 20.70
C GLU A 40 -4.75 7.31 19.91
N ILE A 41 -5.26 6.37 19.12
CA ILE A 41 -6.48 6.54 18.30
C ILE A 41 -7.51 5.43 18.52
N ARG A 42 -7.36 4.63 19.55
CA ARG A 42 -8.29 3.56 19.94
C ARG A 42 -9.72 4.11 20.07
N ASN A 43 -10.68 3.33 19.62
CA ASN A 43 -12.12 3.65 19.64
C ASN A 43 -12.49 4.91 18.83
N GLN A 44 -11.56 5.50 18.07
CA GLN A 44 -11.90 6.60 17.18
C GLN A 44 -12.61 6.07 15.92
N LYS A 45 -13.58 6.84 15.46
CA LYS A 45 -14.29 6.55 14.21
C LYS A 45 -13.51 7.13 13.04
N VAL A 46 -13.39 6.33 11.98
CA VAL A 46 -12.73 6.70 10.72
C VAL A 46 -13.75 6.64 9.60
N GLY A 47 -13.91 7.75 8.90
CA GLY A 47 -14.74 7.83 7.70
C GLY A 47 -13.94 7.51 6.45
N PHE A 48 -14.55 6.77 5.53
CA PHE A 48 -13.98 6.43 4.23
C PHE A 48 -14.87 6.99 3.14
N ILE A 49 -14.27 7.70 2.20
CA ILE A 49 -14.92 8.19 1.00
C ILE A 49 -14.15 7.63 -0.19
N SER A 50 -14.80 6.76 -0.94
CA SER A 50 -14.24 6.17 -2.15
C SER A 50 -15.03 6.67 -3.36
N TYR A 51 -14.34 7.23 -4.34
CA TYR A 51 -14.92 7.70 -5.58
C TYR A 51 -14.28 6.98 -6.76
N GLY A 52 -15.11 6.50 -7.68
CA GLY A 52 -14.67 5.85 -8.91
C GLY A 52 -15.06 6.65 -10.16
N SER A 53 -14.27 6.55 -11.24
CA SER A 53 -14.46 7.27 -12.49
C SER A 53 -15.79 6.96 -13.21
N GLY A 54 -16.50 5.89 -12.84
CA GLY A 54 -17.87 5.60 -13.26
C GLY A 54 -18.94 6.38 -12.50
N SER A 55 -18.61 7.53 -11.91
CA SER A 55 -19.52 8.39 -11.11
C SER A 55 -20.15 7.66 -9.93
N LYS A 56 -19.46 6.65 -9.39
CA LYS A 56 -19.93 5.88 -8.24
C LYS A 56 -19.11 6.26 -7.01
N ALA A 57 -19.79 6.81 -6.00
CA ALA A 57 -19.20 7.09 -4.70
C ALA A 57 -19.73 6.10 -3.65
N LYS A 58 -18.86 5.70 -2.72
CA LYS A 58 -19.22 4.94 -1.53
C LYS A 58 -18.68 5.66 -0.31
N ILE A 59 -19.53 5.77 0.71
CA ILE A 59 -19.18 6.32 2.01
C ILE A 59 -19.45 5.22 3.04
N PHE A 60 -18.48 4.94 3.88
CA PHE A 60 -18.62 4.02 5.00
C PHE A 60 -17.75 4.48 6.17
N GLN A 61 -17.99 3.94 7.33
CA GLN A 61 -17.19 4.22 8.52
C GLN A 61 -16.74 2.94 9.19
N GLY A 62 -15.63 3.03 9.89
CA GLY A 62 -15.11 2.00 10.77
C GLY A 62 -14.73 2.56 12.12
N GLU A 63 -14.36 1.70 13.05
CA GLU A 63 -13.85 2.06 14.36
C GLU A 63 -12.51 1.38 14.60
N ILE A 64 -11.55 2.14 15.13
CA ILE A 64 -10.21 1.63 15.43
C ILE A 64 -10.27 0.73 16.65
N GLN A 65 -9.95 -0.54 16.47
CA GLN A 65 -10.02 -1.55 17.51
C GLN A 65 -8.90 -1.40 18.55
N THR A 66 -9.11 -1.96 19.74
CA THR A 66 -8.18 -1.83 20.87
C THR A 66 -6.78 -2.38 20.59
N ASN A 67 -6.69 -3.41 19.74
CA ASN A 67 -5.43 -4.09 19.37
C ASN A 67 -4.78 -3.54 18.09
N TRP A 68 -5.15 -2.35 17.62
CA TRP A 68 -4.66 -1.78 16.37
C TRP A 68 -3.12 -1.64 16.33
N LYS A 69 -2.49 -1.25 17.44
CA LYS A 69 -1.02 -1.12 17.51
C LYS A 69 -0.32 -2.47 17.27
N GLU A 70 -0.85 -3.56 17.78
CA GLU A 70 -0.30 -4.91 17.56
C GLU A 70 -0.39 -5.31 16.09
N LYS A 71 -1.49 -4.98 15.43
CA LYS A 71 -1.71 -5.29 14.02
C LYS A 71 -0.82 -4.50 13.09
N ILE A 72 -0.51 -3.24 13.43
CA ILE A 72 0.23 -2.35 12.56
C ILE A 72 1.75 -2.38 12.76
N LYS A 73 2.24 -2.82 13.94
CA LYS A 73 3.68 -2.74 14.29
C LYS A 73 4.63 -3.42 13.29
N THR A 74 4.16 -4.40 12.55
CA THR A 74 4.96 -5.11 11.54
C THR A 74 4.88 -4.49 10.15
N SER A 75 3.99 -3.54 9.94
CA SER A 75 3.76 -2.91 8.63
C SER A 75 4.97 -2.13 8.12
N LYS A 76 5.63 -1.35 9.01
CA LYS A 76 6.83 -0.53 8.69
C LYS A 76 6.70 0.23 7.36
N LEU A 77 5.51 0.76 7.07
CA LEU A 77 5.18 1.36 5.77
C LEU A 77 6.17 2.46 5.38
N PHE A 78 6.37 3.45 6.25
CA PHE A 78 7.24 4.58 5.93
C PHE A 78 8.70 4.20 5.89
N GLU A 79 9.15 3.26 6.73
CA GLU A 79 10.50 2.70 6.65
C GLU A 79 10.72 2.02 5.29
N THR A 80 9.75 1.23 4.82
CA THR A 80 9.81 0.57 3.51
C THR A 80 9.82 1.58 2.36
N LEU A 81 9.00 2.63 2.43
CA LEU A 81 8.98 3.69 1.42
C LEU A 81 10.31 4.45 1.37
N ASN A 82 10.93 4.71 2.52
CA ASN A 82 12.22 5.40 2.60
C ASN A 82 13.40 4.56 2.08
N LYS A 83 13.27 3.24 2.10
CA LYS A 83 14.30 2.31 1.58
C LYS A 83 14.19 2.07 0.07
N ARG A 84 13.26 2.73 -0.63
CA ARG A 84 13.15 2.60 -2.09
C ARG A 84 14.43 3.04 -2.77
N LYS A 85 14.82 2.29 -3.79
CA LYS A 85 15.95 2.63 -4.63
C LYS A 85 15.47 3.48 -5.82
N GLU A 86 16.14 4.60 -6.04
CA GLU A 86 15.96 5.37 -7.26
C GLU A 86 16.52 4.57 -8.45
N ILE A 87 15.81 4.58 -9.56
CA ILE A 87 16.23 3.95 -10.81
C ILE A 87 16.26 4.99 -11.93
N SER A 88 17.12 4.78 -12.91
CA SER A 88 17.18 5.62 -14.09
C SER A 88 15.96 5.40 -14.99
N PHE A 89 15.71 6.37 -15.88
CA PHE A 89 14.64 6.24 -16.86
C PHE A 89 14.84 5.02 -17.78
N ASN A 90 16.07 4.69 -18.13
CA ASN A 90 16.37 3.54 -18.97
C ASN A 90 16.04 2.22 -18.25
N GLU A 91 16.40 2.10 -16.97
CA GLU A 91 16.00 0.94 -16.13
C GLU A 91 14.49 0.81 -16.02
N TYR A 92 13.78 1.95 -15.83
CA TYR A 92 12.32 1.96 -15.83
C TYR A 92 11.75 1.46 -17.16
N GLN A 93 12.27 1.93 -18.30
CA GLN A 93 11.83 1.47 -19.62
C GLN A 93 12.06 -0.04 -19.83
N ASP A 94 13.19 -0.55 -19.38
CA ASP A 94 13.51 -1.97 -19.50
C ASP A 94 12.59 -2.83 -18.63
N LEU A 95 12.27 -2.37 -17.42
CA LEU A 95 11.23 -2.97 -16.57
C LEU A 95 9.87 -2.97 -17.24
N HIS A 96 9.47 -1.83 -17.80
CA HIS A 96 8.17 -1.68 -18.46
C HIS A 96 8.03 -2.59 -19.70
N LYS A 97 9.14 -2.80 -20.43
CA LYS A 97 9.20 -3.71 -21.59
C LYS A 97 9.41 -5.18 -21.19
N SER A 98 9.31 -5.51 -19.90
CA SER A 98 9.52 -6.85 -19.36
C SER A 98 10.88 -7.46 -19.68
N LYS A 99 11.90 -6.64 -19.91
CA LYS A 99 13.26 -7.13 -20.05
C LYS A 99 13.77 -7.64 -18.70
N LYS A 100 14.55 -8.73 -18.71
CA LYS A 100 15.23 -9.21 -17.50
C LYS A 100 16.25 -8.18 -17.06
N ILE A 101 16.03 -7.61 -15.87
CA ILE A 101 17.02 -6.78 -15.18
C ILE A 101 17.42 -7.46 -13.88
N SER A 102 18.62 -7.15 -13.43
CA SER A 102 19.09 -7.61 -12.12
C SER A 102 18.12 -7.16 -11.01
N PRO A 103 17.92 -7.97 -9.97
CA PRO A 103 17.07 -7.58 -8.85
C PRO A 103 17.50 -6.22 -8.30
N LEU A 104 16.56 -5.28 -8.20
CA LEU A 104 16.83 -3.91 -7.73
C LEU A 104 17.05 -3.86 -6.21
N SER A 105 16.69 -4.92 -5.51
CA SER A 105 16.89 -5.02 -4.05
C SER A 105 16.98 -6.48 -3.59
N ASN A 106 17.71 -6.69 -2.50
CA ASN A 106 17.80 -7.99 -1.82
C ASN A 106 16.63 -8.19 -0.84
N HIS A 107 15.40 -8.03 -1.30
CA HIS A 107 14.24 -8.32 -0.44
C HIS A 107 14.03 -9.83 -0.29
N SER A 108 13.81 -10.26 0.93
CA SER A 108 13.51 -11.66 1.29
C SER A 108 12.13 -12.12 0.83
N ILE A 109 11.20 -11.18 0.57
CA ILE A 109 9.87 -11.48 0.05
C ILE A 109 9.91 -11.34 -1.46
N ARG A 110 9.88 -12.46 -2.16
CA ARG A 110 9.74 -12.52 -3.61
C ARG A 110 8.35 -13.02 -3.94
N PHE A 111 7.58 -12.21 -4.63
CA PHE A 111 6.42 -12.71 -5.35
C PHE A 111 6.94 -13.43 -6.60
N SER A 112 6.99 -14.75 -6.57
CA SER A 112 7.31 -15.55 -7.73
C SER A 112 6.02 -15.99 -8.40
N HIS A 113 5.96 -15.86 -9.73
CA HIS A 113 4.93 -16.51 -10.52
C HIS A 113 5.22 -18.01 -10.45
N THR A 114 4.33 -18.77 -9.84
CA THR A 114 4.37 -20.23 -9.98
C THR A 114 3.76 -20.56 -11.32
N ASP A 115 4.60 -21.08 -12.22
CA ASP A 115 4.13 -21.60 -13.50
C ASP A 115 3.36 -22.88 -13.23
N ASP A 116 2.05 -22.76 -13.20
CA ASP A 116 1.15 -23.89 -13.01
C ASP A 116 0.65 -24.27 -14.40
N SER A 117 1.44 -25.08 -15.05
CA SER A 117 1.26 -25.49 -16.46
C SER A 117 -0.02 -26.28 -16.70
N THR A 118 -0.79 -26.60 -15.69
CA THR A 118 -1.79 -27.66 -15.88
C THR A 118 -3.25 -27.25 -15.88
N ASN A 119 -3.72 -26.16 -15.26
CA ASN A 119 -5.18 -25.97 -15.22
C ASN A 119 -5.75 -24.56 -15.01
N SER A 120 -4.99 -23.49 -15.14
CA SER A 120 -5.56 -22.17 -14.94
C SER A 120 -4.96 -21.10 -15.87
N LYS A 121 -5.22 -21.22 -17.17
CA LYS A 121 -4.97 -20.12 -18.10
C LYS A 121 -5.66 -18.85 -17.59
N GLY A 122 -4.87 -17.87 -17.18
CA GLY A 122 -5.37 -16.54 -16.78
C GLY A 122 -5.29 -16.21 -15.29
N TYR A 123 -4.96 -17.12 -14.40
CA TYR A 123 -4.82 -16.83 -12.98
C TYR A 123 -3.34 -16.72 -12.58
N ARG A 124 -2.97 -15.58 -11.99
CA ARG A 124 -1.64 -15.41 -11.40
C ARG A 124 -1.66 -15.92 -9.97
N ARG A 125 -0.85 -16.90 -9.65
CA ARG A 125 -0.62 -17.36 -8.29
C ARG A 125 0.73 -16.85 -7.81
N TYR A 126 0.78 -16.35 -6.59
CA TYR A 126 1.99 -15.83 -5.98
C TYR A 126 2.34 -16.69 -4.77
N LYS A 127 3.61 -17.04 -4.63
CA LYS A 127 4.14 -17.69 -3.46
C LYS A 127 4.70 -16.61 -2.52
N ILE A 128 4.23 -16.59 -1.27
CA ILE A 128 4.74 -15.71 -0.22
C ILE A 128 5.92 -16.40 0.47
#